data_53b66a4062ad3fc12edf4944130b17dd
#
_entry.id   53b66a4062ad3fc12edf4944130b17dd
#
_cell.length_a   1.000
_cell.length_b   1.000
_cell.length_c   1.000
_cell.angle_alpha   90.00
_cell.angle_beta   90.00
_cell.angle_gamma   90.00
#
_symmetry.space_group_name_H-M   'P 1'
#
loop_
_entity.id
_entity.type
_entity.pdbx_description
1 polymer ?
#
loop_
_entity_poly.entity_id
_entity_poly.type
_entity_poly.pdbx_seq_one_letter_code
_entity_poly.pdbx_strand_id
1 'polypeptide(L)'
;MDKNVSFLGLGVMGYHMAGHLSKAGYNVTVYNRTESKADKWLREFKGNKALTPKEAVKDSKIVFACVGNDNDIKEVCTGINGAFEGMSEGTIFVDNTTASADIARFLNLKAKEQNISFLDAPVSGGEAGAVNGMLTVMVGGEIEAFNQSKPYIEAFSQAVTLMGEV
;
A
#
# COMPACT_ATOMS: atom_id res chain seq x y z
N MET A 1 1.09 1.88 -18.63
CA MET A 1 0.89 1.81 -17.16
C MET A 1 2.08 1.10 -16.54
N ASP A 2 2.66 1.67 -15.51
CA ASP A 2 3.79 1.06 -14.80
C ASP A 2 3.35 -0.23 -14.11
N LYS A 3 4.17 -1.26 -14.18
CA LYS A 3 3.87 -2.58 -13.60
C LYS A 3 4.48 -2.79 -12.22
N ASN A 4 5.42 -1.94 -11.81
CA ASN A 4 6.12 -2.08 -10.54
C ASN A 4 5.32 -1.47 -9.39
N VAL A 5 4.98 -2.30 -8.43
CA VAL A 5 4.25 -1.90 -7.22
C VAL A 5 4.92 -2.53 -5.99
N SER A 6 4.78 -1.87 -4.85
CA SER A 6 5.21 -2.42 -3.57
C SER A 6 4.02 -2.62 -2.65
N PHE A 7 4.11 -3.63 -1.80
CA PHE A 7 3.12 -3.87 -0.75
C PHE A 7 3.80 -4.08 0.60
N LEU A 8 3.54 -3.18 1.53
CA LEU A 8 4.13 -3.15 2.86
C LEU A 8 3.12 -3.65 3.89
N GLY A 9 3.43 -4.78 4.51
CA GLY A 9 2.56 -5.43 5.47
C GLY A 9 1.78 -6.61 4.89
N LEU A 10 2.09 -7.81 5.37
CA LEU A 10 1.50 -9.08 4.93
C LEU A 10 0.69 -9.74 6.05
N GLY A 11 -0.12 -8.95 6.73
CA GLY A 11 -1.08 -9.46 7.70
C GLY A 11 -2.28 -10.13 7.02
N VAL A 12 -3.35 -10.32 7.79
CA VAL A 12 -4.58 -11.02 7.35
C VAL A 12 -5.14 -10.43 6.05
N MET A 13 -5.10 -9.11 5.90
CA MET A 13 -5.62 -8.42 4.72
C MET A 13 -4.56 -8.25 3.63
N GLY A 14 -3.41 -7.68 3.99
CA GLY A 14 -2.35 -7.30 3.06
C GLY A 14 -1.77 -8.48 2.28
N TYR A 15 -1.67 -9.65 2.89
CA TYR A 15 -1.20 -10.87 2.24
C TYR A 15 -2.00 -11.19 0.97
N HIS A 16 -3.32 -11.14 1.07
CA HIS A 16 -4.22 -11.41 -0.05
C HIS A 16 -4.29 -10.27 -1.05
N MET A 17 -4.29 -9.02 -0.57
CA MET A 17 -4.29 -7.84 -1.43
C MET A 17 -3.06 -7.82 -2.34
N ALA A 18 -1.88 -8.05 -1.78
CA ALA A 18 -0.64 -8.19 -2.54
C ALA A 18 -0.70 -9.37 -3.53
N GLY A 19 -1.30 -10.47 -3.13
CA GLY A 19 -1.52 -11.64 -3.98
C GLY A 19 -2.39 -11.33 -5.20
N HIS A 20 -3.47 -10.58 -5.04
CA HIS A 20 -4.32 -10.15 -6.14
C HIS A 20 -3.59 -9.23 -7.13
N LEU A 21 -2.74 -8.34 -6.65
CA LEU A 21 -1.88 -7.52 -7.51
C LEU A 21 -0.95 -8.38 -8.35
N SER A 22 -0.31 -9.38 -7.74
CA SER A 22 0.53 -10.35 -8.45
C SER A 22 -0.25 -11.12 -9.53
N LYS A 23 -1.43 -11.62 -9.19
CA LYS A 23 -2.31 -12.34 -10.13
C LYS A 23 -2.80 -11.46 -11.28
N ALA A 24 -2.96 -10.17 -11.04
CA ALA A 24 -3.33 -9.19 -12.06
C ALA A 24 -2.17 -8.84 -13.02
N GLY A 25 -0.96 -9.37 -12.78
CA GLY A 25 0.18 -9.20 -13.66
C GLY A 25 1.13 -8.06 -13.27
N TYR A 26 0.98 -7.49 -12.08
CA TYR A 26 1.93 -6.50 -11.57
C TYR A 26 3.20 -7.17 -11.02
N ASN A 27 4.32 -6.45 -11.10
CA ASN A 27 5.58 -6.85 -10.47
C ASN A 27 5.57 -6.36 -9.02
N VAL A 28 5.20 -7.24 -8.10
CA VAL A 28 5.00 -6.88 -6.70
C VAL A 28 6.28 -7.15 -5.89
N THR A 29 6.77 -6.12 -5.20
CA THR A 29 7.81 -6.28 -4.18
C THR A 29 7.14 -6.15 -2.80
N VAL A 30 7.22 -7.20 -2.01
CA VAL A 30 6.62 -7.23 -0.67
C VAL A 30 7.64 -6.98 0.42
N TYR A 31 7.18 -6.37 1.51
CA TYR A 31 7.91 -6.25 2.76
C TYR A 31 6.98 -6.61 3.91
N ASN A 32 7.52 -7.34 4.89
CA ASN A 32 6.86 -7.53 6.18
C ASN A 32 7.90 -7.53 7.29
N ARG A 33 7.58 -6.93 8.43
CA ARG A 33 8.47 -6.88 9.59
C ARG A 33 8.94 -8.29 9.99
N THR A 34 8.04 -9.27 9.96
CA THR A 34 8.37 -10.69 10.12
C THR A 34 8.67 -11.28 8.74
N GLU A 35 9.95 -11.48 8.43
CA GLU A 35 10.43 -11.90 7.11
C GLU A 35 9.83 -13.22 6.64
N SER A 36 9.57 -14.16 7.55
CA SER A 36 8.98 -15.46 7.22
C SER A 36 7.61 -15.36 6.51
N LYS A 37 6.86 -14.29 6.75
CA LYS A 37 5.59 -14.05 6.04
C LYS A 37 5.82 -13.65 4.57
N ALA A 38 6.88 -12.90 4.29
CA ALA A 38 7.27 -12.59 2.92
C ALA A 38 7.76 -13.86 2.18
N ASP A 39 8.51 -14.72 2.86
CA ASP A 39 8.94 -16.01 2.30
C ASP A 39 7.73 -16.91 1.99
N LYS A 40 6.76 -16.96 2.88
CA LYS A 40 5.50 -17.69 2.65
C LYS A 40 4.76 -17.13 1.43
N TRP A 41 4.65 -15.81 1.32
CA TRP A 41 3.99 -15.15 0.20
C TRP A 41 4.64 -15.51 -1.14
N LEU A 42 5.98 -15.51 -1.21
CA LEU A 42 6.74 -15.87 -2.41
C LEU A 42 6.58 -17.34 -2.82
N ARG A 43 6.17 -18.22 -1.92
CA ARG A 43 5.83 -19.60 -2.28
C ARG A 43 4.48 -19.74 -2.99
N GLU A 44 3.58 -18.78 -2.77
CA GLU A 44 2.22 -18.79 -3.35
C GLU A 44 2.07 -17.85 -4.55
N PHE A 45 2.81 -16.76 -4.58
CA PHE A 45 2.67 -15.69 -5.58
C PHE A 45 4.00 -15.33 -6.23
N LYS A 46 3.92 -14.81 -7.44
CA LYS A 46 5.09 -14.25 -8.14
C LYS A 46 5.41 -12.85 -7.63
N GLY A 47 6.67 -12.58 -7.38
CA GLY A 47 7.13 -11.27 -6.95
C GLY A 47 8.51 -11.32 -6.34
N ASN A 48 8.83 -10.27 -5.61
CA ASN A 48 10.09 -10.10 -4.90
C ASN A 48 9.82 -9.72 -3.45
N LYS A 49 10.80 -9.89 -2.59
CA LYS A 49 10.78 -9.33 -1.23
C LYS A 49 11.94 -8.36 -1.04
N ALA A 50 11.79 -7.46 -0.10
CA ALA A 50 12.85 -6.61 0.40
C ALA A 50 12.92 -6.71 1.93
N LEU A 51 14.07 -6.36 2.51
CA LEU A 51 14.31 -6.46 3.94
C LEU A 51 13.93 -5.19 4.70
N THR A 52 13.72 -4.08 3.99
CA THR A 52 13.28 -2.80 4.56
C THR A 52 12.20 -2.18 3.69
N PRO A 53 11.33 -1.31 4.25
CA PRO A 53 10.40 -0.54 3.46
C PRO A 53 11.09 0.31 2.38
N LYS A 54 12.20 0.95 2.73
CA LYS A 54 13.00 1.76 1.81
C LYS A 54 13.45 1.00 0.57
N GLU A 55 13.92 -0.23 0.75
CA GLU A 55 14.33 -1.08 -0.38
C GLU A 55 13.13 -1.55 -1.21
N ALA A 56 12.04 -1.90 -0.53
CA ALA A 56 10.84 -2.42 -1.20
C ALA A 56 10.26 -1.43 -2.22
N VAL A 57 10.32 -0.13 -1.93
CA VAL A 57 9.62 0.91 -2.70
C VAL A 57 10.46 1.53 -3.83
N LYS A 58 11.73 1.21 -3.89
CA LYS A 58 12.74 1.93 -4.69
C LYS A 58 12.38 2.11 -6.16
N ASP A 59 11.78 1.11 -6.78
CA ASP A 59 11.46 1.12 -8.20
C ASP A 59 9.94 1.14 -8.46
N SER A 60 9.15 1.44 -7.44
CA SER A 60 7.68 1.39 -7.53
C SER A 60 7.06 2.75 -7.80
N LYS A 61 6.15 2.78 -8.74
CA LYS A 61 5.33 3.97 -9.02
C LYS A 61 4.22 4.14 -7.96
N ILE A 62 3.65 3.04 -7.51
CA ILE A 62 2.61 3.02 -6.49
C ILE A 62 3.03 2.06 -5.38
N VAL A 63 2.92 2.53 -4.14
CA VAL A 63 3.23 1.79 -2.92
C VAL A 63 1.97 1.64 -2.09
N PHE A 64 1.65 0.41 -1.73
CA PHE A 64 0.55 0.08 -0.83
C PHE A 64 1.08 -0.29 0.55
N ALA A 65 0.32 0.04 1.60
CA ALA A 65 0.59 -0.42 2.94
C ALA A 65 -0.70 -0.86 3.65
N CYS A 66 -0.62 -1.96 4.38
CA CYS A 66 -1.69 -2.40 5.27
C CYS A 66 -1.05 -3.03 6.51
N VAL A 67 -0.96 -2.27 7.58
CA VAL A 67 -0.31 -2.64 8.84
C VAL A 67 -1.26 -2.51 10.02
N GLY A 68 -0.81 -2.73 11.26
CA GLY A 68 -1.66 -2.97 12.40
C GLY A 68 -2.33 -1.74 13.01
N ASN A 69 -1.65 -0.58 13.05
CA ASN A 69 -2.11 0.61 13.78
C ASN A 69 -1.32 1.87 13.38
N ASP A 70 -1.65 3.01 14.02
CA ASP A 70 -0.99 4.30 13.81
C ASP A 70 0.53 4.25 13.96
N ASN A 71 1.02 3.59 15.00
CA ASN A 71 2.47 3.51 15.25
C ASN A 71 3.17 2.68 14.17
N ASP A 72 2.56 1.59 13.75
CA ASP A 72 3.11 0.72 12.72
C ASP A 72 3.20 1.44 11.37
N ILE A 73 2.16 2.15 10.95
CA ILE A 73 2.19 2.89 9.67
C ILE A 73 3.15 4.08 9.73
N LYS A 74 3.25 4.75 10.86
CA LYS A 74 4.22 5.84 11.06
C LYS A 74 5.65 5.32 10.91
N GLU A 75 5.98 4.20 11.54
CA GLU A 75 7.29 3.58 11.48
C GLU A 75 7.63 3.11 10.06
N VAL A 76 6.70 2.46 9.39
CA VAL A 76 6.88 1.98 8.01
C VAL A 76 7.15 3.15 7.04
N CYS A 77 6.46 4.26 7.21
CA CYS A 77 6.62 5.43 6.32
C CYS A 77 7.83 6.30 6.67
N THR A 78 8.01 6.63 7.95
CA THR A 78 8.93 7.69 8.41
C THR A 78 10.01 7.23 9.38
N GLY A 79 10.05 5.96 9.74
CA GLY A 79 11.07 5.37 10.59
C GLY A 79 12.42 5.19 9.88
N ILE A 80 13.38 4.59 10.56
CA ILE A 80 14.68 4.25 9.98
C ILE A 80 14.46 3.26 8.83
N ASN A 81 15.02 3.54 7.66
CA ASN A 81 14.77 2.79 6.43
C ASN A 81 13.28 2.74 6.03
N GLY A 82 12.55 3.80 6.37
CA GLY A 82 11.14 3.95 6.03
C GLY A 82 10.90 4.15 4.54
N ALA A 83 9.65 3.95 4.14
CA ALA A 83 9.26 3.99 2.73
C ALA A 83 9.52 5.35 2.08
N PHE A 84 9.22 6.46 2.76
CA PHE A 84 9.38 7.78 2.17
C PHE A 84 10.82 8.13 1.82
N GLU A 85 11.82 7.54 2.52
CA GLU A 85 13.23 7.70 2.14
C GLU A 85 13.60 7.01 0.83
N GLY A 86 12.88 5.98 0.43
CA GLY A 86 13.15 5.19 -0.77
C GLY A 86 12.29 5.55 -1.98
N MET A 87 11.21 6.30 -1.78
CA MET A 87 10.28 6.69 -2.83
C MET A 87 10.82 7.86 -3.63
N SER A 88 10.60 7.81 -4.94
CA SER A 88 10.94 8.91 -5.84
C SER A 88 9.84 9.96 -5.89
N GLU A 89 10.21 11.19 -6.24
CA GLU A 89 9.27 12.27 -6.52
C GLU A 89 8.24 11.84 -7.58
N GLY A 90 6.99 12.21 -7.38
CA GLY A 90 5.89 11.90 -8.30
C GLY A 90 5.32 10.48 -8.13
N THR A 91 5.75 9.74 -7.13
CA THR A 91 5.17 8.43 -6.77
C THR A 91 3.98 8.59 -5.82
N ILE A 92 3.21 7.53 -5.64
CA ILE A 92 1.97 7.55 -4.86
C ILE A 92 2.06 6.50 -3.76
N PHE A 93 1.77 6.92 -2.52
CA PHE A 93 1.61 6.04 -1.38
C PHE A 93 0.12 5.87 -1.06
N VAL A 94 -0.35 4.63 -1.04
CA VAL A 94 -1.75 4.26 -0.74
C VAL A 94 -1.78 3.51 0.59
N ASP A 95 -2.30 4.16 1.62
CA ASP A 95 -2.42 3.58 2.96
C ASP A 95 -3.78 2.90 3.14
N ASN A 96 -3.78 1.58 3.13
CA ASN A 96 -4.97 0.76 3.39
C ASN A 96 -5.14 0.38 4.87
N THR A 97 -4.27 0.87 5.74
CA THR A 97 -4.33 0.62 7.18
C THR A 97 -5.59 1.26 7.78
N THR A 98 -6.27 0.53 8.66
CA THR A 98 -7.28 1.12 9.53
C THR A 98 -6.58 1.91 10.63
N ALA A 99 -6.50 3.22 10.45
CA ALA A 99 -5.75 4.13 11.32
C ALA A 99 -6.53 5.42 11.57
N SER A 100 -6.02 6.26 12.47
CA SER A 100 -6.67 7.54 12.78
C SER A 100 -6.55 8.56 11.65
N ALA A 101 -7.48 9.51 11.62
CA ALA A 101 -7.39 10.66 10.71
C ALA A 101 -6.15 11.52 11.00
N ASP A 102 -5.72 11.59 12.26
CA ASP A 102 -4.54 12.38 12.65
C ASP A 102 -3.26 11.80 12.04
N ILE A 103 -3.07 10.49 12.06
CA ILE A 103 -1.91 9.87 11.42
C ILE A 103 -1.96 10.01 9.89
N ALA A 104 -3.13 9.91 9.28
CA ALA A 104 -3.29 10.12 7.85
C ALA A 104 -2.87 11.54 7.44
N ARG A 105 -3.31 12.56 8.16
CA ARG A 105 -2.92 13.95 7.93
C ARG A 105 -1.42 14.18 8.12
N PHE A 106 -0.85 13.61 9.19
CA PHE A 106 0.60 13.67 9.43
C PHE A 106 1.39 13.08 8.27
N LEU A 107 1.03 11.89 7.82
CA LEU A 107 1.73 11.20 6.73
C LEU A 107 1.54 11.92 5.39
N ASN A 108 0.37 12.49 5.13
CA ASN A 108 0.13 13.30 3.95
C ASN A 108 1.06 14.53 3.90
N LEU A 109 1.25 15.23 5.02
CA LEU A 109 2.19 16.35 5.11
C LEU A 109 3.64 15.90 4.87
N LYS A 110 4.05 14.78 5.46
CA LYS A 110 5.40 14.22 5.28
C LYS A 110 5.65 13.77 3.84
N ALA A 111 4.68 13.17 3.20
CA ALA A 111 4.77 12.79 1.79
C ALA A 111 4.91 14.03 0.88
N LYS A 112 4.12 15.06 1.13
CA LYS A 112 4.19 16.33 0.37
C LYS A 112 5.55 17.01 0.45
N GLU A 113 6.25 16.94 1.58
CA GLU A 113 7.61 17.48 1.73
C GLU A 113 8.60 16.87 0.72
N GLN A 114 8.29 15.70 0.18
CA GLN A 114 9.12 14.96 -0.78
C GLN A 114 8.46 14.82 -2.17
N ASN A 115 7.40 15.58 -2.44
CA ASN A 115 6.63 15.51 -3.69
C ASN A 115 6.07 14.11 -3.97
N ILE A 116 5.67 13.41 -2.92
CA ILE A 116 4.96 12.13 -2.96
C ILE A 116 3.48 12.41 -2.70
N SER A 117 2.61 11.83 -3.51
CA SER A 117 1.16 11.86 -3.27
C SER A 117 0.78 10.81 -2.24
N PHE A 118 -0.08 11.16 -1.30
CA PHE A 118 -0.58 10.25 -0.26
C PHE A 118 -2.09 10.07 -0.38
N LEU A 119 -2.54 8.82 -0.35
CA LEU A 119 -3.95 8.46 -0.30
C LEU A 119 -4.24 7.69 0.98
N ASP A 120 -5.20 8.19 1.76
CA ASP A 120 -5.79 7.46 2.87
C ASP A 120 -6.91 6.58 2.30
N ALA A 121 -6.73 5.27 2.34
CA ALA A 121 -7.58 4.35 1.60
C ALA A 121 -8.01 3.12 2.43
N PRO A 122 -8.68 3.33 3.57
CA PRO A 122 -9.15 2.22 4.39
C PRO A 122 -10.07 1.30 3.61
N VAL A 123 -10.05 0.03 3.99
CA VAL A 123 -10.80 -1.03 3.34
C VAL A 123 -11.88 -1.62 4.25
N SER A 124 -12.96 -2.08 3.63
CA SER A 124 -14.05 -2.80 4.30
C SER A 124 -14.33 -4.11 3.58
N GLY A 125 -14.70 -5.16 4.32
CA GLY A 125 -15.03 -6.48 3.78
C GLY A 125 -14.36 -7.63 4.52
N GLY A 126 -13.47 -7.35 5.47
CA GLY A 126 -12.79 -8.34 6.31
C GLY A 126 -11.90 -9.29 5.52
N GLU A 127 -11.45 -10.36 6.18
CA GLU A 127 -10.59 -11.37 5.56
C GLU A 127 -11.22 -12.01 4.32
N ALA A 128 -12.51 -12.34 4.37
CA ALA A 128 -13.22 -12.94 3.24
C ALA A 128 -13.22 -12.00 2.01
N GLY A 129 -13.42 -10.70 2.22
CA GLY A 129 -13.33 -9.71 1.16
C GLY A 129 -11.92 -9.63 0.56
N ALA A 130 -10.89 -9.68 1.39
CA ALA A 130 -9.50 -9.69 0.94
C ALA A 130 -9.17 -10.96 0.14
N VAL A 131 -9.54 -12.13 0.65
CA VAL A 131 -9.34 -13.42 -0.04
C VAL A 131 -9.99 -13.44 -1.41
N ASN A 132 -11.21 -12.94 -1.52
CA ASN A 132 -12.00 -12.99 -2.75
C ASN A 132 -11.76 -11.79 -3.69
N GLY A 133 -10.92 -10.83 -3.33
CA GLY A 133 -10.70 -9.63 -4.14
C GLY A 133 -11.92 -8.72 -4.21
N MET A 134 -12.74 -8.71 -3.17
CA MET A 134 -14.05 -8.03 -3.12
C MET A 134 -14.12 -6.97 -2.01
N LEU A 135 -13.02 -6.32 -1.70
CA LEU A 135 -13.00 -5.24 -0.73
C LEU A 135 -13.71 -3.99 -1.27
N THR A 136 -14.24 -3.19 -0.37
CA THR A 136 -14.67 -1.83 -0.65
C THR A 136 -13.61 -0.88 -0.12
N VAL A 137 -13.13 0.03 -0.96
CA VAL A 137 -12.06 0.97 -0.63
C VAL A 137 -12.59 2.39 -0.70
N MET A 138 -12.46 3.10 0.41
CA MET A 138 -12.88 4.50 0.55
C MET A 138 -11.61 5.35 0.57
N VAL A 139 -11.44 6.21 -0.44
CA VAL A 139 -10.18 6.93 -0.66
C VAL A 139 -10.32 8.41 -0.31
N GLY A 140 -9.41 8.92 0.48
CA GLY A 140 -9.17 10.35 0.71
C GLY A 140 -7.86 10.76 0.07
N GLY A 141 -7.86 11.87 -0.69
CA GLY A 141 -6.67 12.42 -1.31
C GLY A 141 -6.95 13.16 -2.62
N GLU A 142 -5.90 13.48 -3.34
CA GLU A 142 -6.00 14.24 -4.58
C GLU A 142 -6.57 13.39 -5.72
N ILE A 143 -7.45 13.98 -6.52
CA ILE A 143 -8.16 13.30 -7.63
C ILE A 143 -7.20 12.69 -8.66
N GLU A 144 -6.09 13.33 -8.95
CA GLU A 144 -5.11 12.83 -9.92
C GLU A 144 -4.42 11.56 -9.41
N ALA A 145 -3.99 11.56 -8.15
CA ALA A 145 -3.40 10.39 -7.49
C ALA A 145 -4.42 9.24 -7.40
N PHE A 146 -5.68 9.55 -7.07
CA PHE A 146 -6.77 8.59 -7.07
C PHE A 146 -6.95 7.94 -8.44
N ASN A 147 -7.07 8.74 -9.49
CA ASN A 147 -7.28 8.23 -10.86
C ASN A 147 -6.13 7.34 -11.33
N GLN A 148 -4.88 7.68 -10.97
CA GLN A 148 -3.72 6.86 -11.29
C GLN A 148 -3.68 5.55 -10.50
N SER A 149 -4.15 5.55 -9.25
CA SER A 149 -4.10 4.39 -8.36
C SER A 149 -5.28 3.44 -8.53
N LYS A 150 -6.43 3.94 -8.99
CA LYS A 150 -7.68 3.18 -9.10
C LYS A 150 -7.53 1.85 -9.83
N PRO A 151 -6.90 1.76 -11.03
CA PRO A 151 -6.75 0.48 -11.72
C PRO A 151 -6.00 -0.59 -10.92
N TYR A 152 -5.06 -0.18 -10.08
CA TYR A 152 -4.32 -1.08 -9.20
C TYR A 152 -5.18 -1.55 -8.02
N ILE A 153 -5.93 -0.61 -7.41
CA ILE A 153 -6.82 -0.91 -6.28
C ILE A 153 -7.94 -1.88 -6.72
N GLU A 154 -8.41 -1.76 -7.93
CA GLU A 154 -9.44 -2.66 -8.51
C GLU A 154 -8.99 -4.13 -8.57
N ALA A 155 -7.69 -4.42 -8.50
CA ALA A 155 -7.19 -5.79 -8.46
C ALA A 155 -7.66 -6.57 -7.20
N PHE A 156 -7.91 -5.87 -6.09
CA PHE A 156 -8.34 -6.49 -4.83
C PHE A 156 -9.67 -5.96 -4.28
N SER A 157 -10.40 -5.19 -5.06
CA SER A 157 -11.65 -4.57 -4.60
C SER A 157 -12.79 -4.72 -5.60
N GLN A 158 -14.01 -4.69 -5.09
CA GLN A 158 -15.24 -4.63 -5.91
C GLN A 158 -15.76 -3.19 -6.08
N ALA A 159 -15.34 -2.26 -5.19
CA ALA A 159 -15.74 -0.86 -5.24
C ALA A 159 -14.63 0.03 -4.71
N VAL A 160 -14.35 1.11 -5.43
CA VAL A 160 -13.35 2.13 -5.06
C VAL A 160 -13.98 3.49 -5.26
N THR A 161 -14.04 4.31 -4.21
CA THR A 161 -14.70 5.61 -4.26
C THR A 161 -13.81 6.68 -3.62
N LEU A 162 -13.64 7.80 -4.33
CA LEU A 162 -13.02 9.00 -3.77
C LEU A 162 -14.05 9.73 -2.91
N MET A 163 -13.71 9.90 -1.62
CA MET A 163 -14.60 10.50 -0.62
C MET A 163 -14.34 11.99 -0.39
N GLY A 164 -13.13 12.46 -0.71
CA GLY A 164 -12.67 13.82 -0.47
C GLY A 164 -11.17 13.90 -0.29
N GLU A 165 -10.68 14.98 0.30
CA GLU A 165 -9.26 15.14 0.66
C GLU A 165 -8.91 14.33 1.92
N VAL A 166 -7.60 14.19 2.18
CA VAL A 166 -7.09 13.53 3.40
C VAL A 166 -7.39 14.34 4.65
#